data_e7ad27a7cc5558d8f2e4fc7a77060113
#
_entry.id   e7ad27a7cc5558d8f2e4fc7a77060113
#
_cell.length_a   1.000
_cell.length_b   1.000
_cell.length_c   1.000
_cell.angle_alpha   90.00
_cell.angle_beta   90.00
_cell.angle_gamma   90.00
#
_symmetry.space_group_name_H-M   'P 1'
#
loop_
_entity.id
_entity.type
_entity.pdbx_description
1 polymer ?
#
loop_
_entity_poly.entity_id
_entity_poly.type
_entity_poly.pdbx_seq_one_letter_code
_entity_poly.pdbx_strand_id
1 'polypeptide(L)' 'MKIWIISFVAYGDRTETKQIFDKFFCSRKAAEEIAKWLRACGHSAVKIVSLTQE' A
#
# COMPACT_ATOMS: atom_id res chain seq x y z
N MET A 1 -2.36 13.02 -14.36
CA MET A 1 -2.51 11.58 -14.17
C MET A 1 -2.47 11.25 -12.69
N LYS A 2 -3.34 10.38 -12.24
CA LYS A 2 -3.44 10.06 -10.84
C LYS A 2 -2.98 8.62 -10.61
N ILE A 3 -2.10 8.43 -9.63
CA ILE A 3 -1.63 7.09 -9.26
C ILE A 3 -1.89 6.86 -7.78
N TRP A 4 -1.93 5.60 -7.40
CA TRP A 4 -2.09 5.20 -6.01
C TRP A 4 -0.91 4.34 -5.60
N ILE A 5 -0.41 4.58 -4.40
CA ILE A 5 0.62 3.75 -3.79
C ILE A 5 0.08 3.18 -2.49
N ILE A 6 0.68 2.10 -2.04
CA ILE A 6 0.28 1.45 -0.79
C ILE A 6 1.45 1.51 0.18
N SER A 7 1.20 2.04 1.37
CA SER A 7 2.16 2.00 2.45
C SER A 7 1.69 0.98 3.51
N PHE A 8 2.62 0.29 4.11
CA PHE A 8 2.30 -0.72 5.10
C PHE A 8 3.50 -0.95 6.03
N VAL A 9 3.24 -1.64 7.14
CA VAL A 9 4.30 -2.13 8.03
C VAL A 9 4.37 -3.63 7.85
N ALA A 10 5.56 -4.15 7.51
CA ALA A 10 5.74 -5.56 7.24
C ALA A 10 5.46 -6.41 8.47
N TYR A 11 4.88 -7.59 8.26
CA TYR A 11 4.63 -8.55 9.33
C TYR A 11 5.95 -8.93 10.01
N GLY A 12 5.96 -8.84 11.34
CA GLY A 12 7.16 -9.17 12.10
C GLY A 12 8.20 -8.06 12.18
N ASP A 13 7.94 -6.92 11.58
CA ASP A 13 8.86 -5.78 11.67
C ASP A 13 8.73 -5.11 13.04
N ARG A 14 9.75 -5.27 13.85
CA ARG A 14 9.79 -4.72 15.22
C ARG A 14 10.00 -3.21 15.24
N THR A 15 10.56 -2.66 14.17
CA THR A 15 10.83 -1.23 14.11
C THR A 15 9.61 -0.43 13.64
N GLU A 16 8.57 -1.11 13.20
CA GLU A 16 7.37 -0.50 12.66
C GLU A 16 7.67 0.50 11.54
N THR A 17 8.70 0.22 10.76
CA THR A 17 9.10 1.07 9.65
C THR A 17 8.09 0.95 8.52
N LYS A 18 7.56 2.08 8.07
CA LYS A 18 6.64 2.10 6.94
C LYS A 18 7.38 1.73 5.67
N GLN A 19 6.81 0.82 4.92
CA GLN A 19 7.34 0.39 3.63
C GLN A 19 6.34 0.76 2.54
N ILE A 20 6.85 0.98 1.34
CA ILE A 20 6.02 1.27 0.18
C ILE A 20 6.02 0.03 -0.70
N PHE A 21 4.83 -0.41 -1.09
CA PHE A 21 4.71 -1.52 -2.04
C PHE A 21 5.43 -1.12 -3.33
N ASP A 22 6.16 -2.05 -3.92
CA ASP A 22 7.06 -1.76 -5.04
C ASP A 22 6.36 -1.49 -6.37
N LYS A 23 5.05 -1.49 -6.36
CA LYS A 23 4.24 -1.17 -7.54
C LYS A 23 3.28 -0.04 -7.21
N PHE A 24 3.02 0.80 -8.19
CA PHE A 24 1.96 1.78 -8.09
C PHE A 24 0.83 1.41 -9.04
N PHE A 25 -0.34 1.94 -8.75
CA PHE A 25 -1.56 1.52 -9.43
C PHE A 25 -2.19 2.73 -10.11
N CYS A 26 -2.76 2.52 -11.28
CA CYS A 26 -3.48 3.56 -12.00
C CYS A 26 -4.97 3.57 -11.65
N SER A 27 -5.40 2.61 -10.83
CA SER A 27 -6.79 2.46 -10.42
C SER A 27 -6.87 2.28 -8.91
N ARG A 28 -7.74 3.04 -8.26
CA ARG A 28 -7.97 2.89 -6.82
C ARG A 28 -8.47 1.48 -6.48
N LYS A 29 -9.33 0.93 -7.34
CA LYS A 29 -9.88 -0.40 -7.12
C LYS A 29 -8.77 -1.46 -7.08
N ALA A 30 -7.81 -1.37 -8.00
CA ALA A 30 -6.68 -2.27 -8.01
C ALA A 30 -5.85 -2.13 -6.73
N ALA A 31 -5.62 -0.90 -6.28
CA ALA A 31 -4.89 -0.64 -5.04
C ALA A 31 -5.62 -1.23 -3.85
N GLU A 32 -6.94 -1.08 -3.80
CA GLU A 32 -7.74 -1.63 -2.70
C GLU A 32 -7.67 -3.15 -2.63
N GLU A 33 -7.67 -3.82 -3.77
CA GLU A 33 -7.55 -5.29 -3.82
C GLU A 33 -6.21 -5.74 -3.26
N ILE A 34 -5.13 -5.08 -3.65
CA ILE A 34 -3.80 -5.41 -3.14
C ILE A 34 -3.69 -5.06 -1.65
N ALA A 35 -4.26 -3.94 -1.21
CA ALA A 35 -4.27 -3.58 0.20
C ALA A 35 -4.99 -4.65 1.03
N LYS A 36 -6.09 -5.17 0.53
CA LYS A 36 -6.82 -6.26 1.18
C LYS A 36 -5.94 -7.51 1.29
N TRP A 37 -5.24 -7.84 0.21
CA TRP A 37 -4.32 -8.97 0.21
C TRP A 37 -3.19 -8.80 1.22
N LEU A 38 -2.62 -7.60 1.31
CA LEU A 38 -1.56 -7.31 2.27
C LEU A 38 -2.06 -7.49 3.71
N ARG A 39 -3.26 -7.04 4.01
CA ARG A 39 -3.87 -7.24 5.32
C ARG A 39 -4.06 -8.73 5.63
N ALA A 40 -4.48 -9.50 4.65
CA ALA A 40 -4.67 -10.93 4.79
C ALA A 40 -3.34 -11.65 5.04
N CYS A 41 -2.23 -11.12 4.54
CA CYS A 41 -0.90 -11.65 4.78
C CYS A 41 -0.34 -11.31 6.16
N GLY A 42 -1.05 -10.49 6.93
CA GLY A 42 -0.65 -10.13 8.29
C GLY A 42 0.08 -8.80 8.40
N HIS A 43 0.27 -8.08 7.31
CA HIS A 43 0.85 -6.73 7.38
C HIS A 43 -0.11 -5.77 8.08
N SER A 44 0.44 -4.78 8.75
CA SER A 44 -0.34 -3.80 9.51
C SER A 44 -0.17 -2.40 8.92
N ALA A 45 -1.02 -1.47 9.39
CA ALA A 45 -0.99 -0.07 8.95
C ALA A 45 -1.04 0.08 7.43
N VAL A 46 -1.80 -0.79 6.77
CA VAL A 46 -1.96 -0.75 5.31
C VAL A 46 -2.79 0.46 4.93
N LYS A 47 -2.22 1.37 4.16
CA LYS A 47 -2.89 2.59 3.70
C LYS A 47 -2.67 2.80 2.22
N ILE A 48 -3.69 3.35 1.57
CA ILE A 48 -3.61 3.73 0.16
C ILE A 48 -3.44 5.24 0.09
N VAL A 49 -2.41 5.67 -0.61
CA VAL A 49 -2.11 7.10 -0.79
C VAL A 49 -2.25 7.43 -2.26
N SER A 50 -3.01 8.47 -2.58
CA SER A 50 -3.15 8.93 -3.95
C SER A 50 -2.19 10.07 -4.22
N LEU A 51 -1.55 10.01 -5.39
CA LEU A 51 -0.65 11.05 -5.86
C LEU A 51 -1.14 11.55 -7.22
N THR A 52 -1.10 12.85 -7.39
CA THR A 52 -1.45 13.47 -8.67
C THR A 52 -0.16 13.93 -9.33
N GLN A 53 0.05 13.47 -10.57
CA GLN A 53 1.18 13.91 -11.39
C GLN A 53 0.66 14.85 -12.47
N GLU A 54 1.34 15.96 -12.59
CA GLU A 54 1.05 16.91 -13.64
C GLU A 54 1.93 16.66 -14.86
#